data_1c677cd9a631a56199709ef776495734
#
_entry.id   1c677cd9a631a56199709ef776495734
#
_cell.length_a   1.000
_cell.length_b   1.000
_cell.length_c   1.000
_cell.angle_alpha   90.00
_cell.angle_beta   90.00
_cell.angle_gamma   90.00
#
_symmetry.space_group_name_H-M   'P 1'
#
loop_
_entity.id
_entity.type
_entity.pdbx_description
1 polymer ?
#
loop_
_entity_poly.entity_id
_entity_poly.type
_entity_poly.pdbx_seq_one_letter_code
_entity_poly.pdbx_strand_id
1 'polypeptide(L)'
;MKKLLITLLMPVLLLPNIAKAADTNGDVGEQFRVLHPEVWSVGVLIDDSANLKKQWVSLQAFTGTKPGNTGQIVDIQNCSSYGTKGCESSKYFNYQAMLPYCATESAVNCISNVVATGPDGVSHKATFVEEFPGKTKYSFVGDPSANLPDSGSNFIVSIPDMPHSKGDKYLIASQLNGNKQGADPKFNTGRFQTGIYAVTIVDGRYQVPFSSIELSHYPNAYIGNTAADNSGWDYGINAMPKCAQMSETRCALAWPLPLDVDFELTFRMQVEIKGWLHGRLQDAGANISSSNGLETIKISGKPVVVPIVYKTFPRDQVPAVVTQYYANDPNFEQFGYHFGSATGQISTVKGLEQFSTGEFPEALVWYQAISDTAPYSSTAWSFRSIQSGQLGNGCNNDSSTLKGLVTTNSNMYVASPPVFNKAEQSLDYQVTSPHFLPDGSVFKGNYNLVINSDFARCIYGFTQAPISATVAVLSADGSSQVATTVLNEKNGWLRLSASNFTFSAPTIRVLLTQEAKPTPEPEMTTQAAPQSKVKRITITCAKGKLKKTLSSSNPKCPNGYKKVA
;
A
#
# COMPACT_ATOMS: atom_id res chain seq x y z
N MET A 1 7.89 -71.23 -40.27
CA MET A 1 8.50 -70.47 -39.17
C MET A 1 8.11 -69.01 -39.30
N LYS A 2 7.04 -68.57 -38.61
CA LYS A 2 6.55 -67.18 -38.60
C LYS A 2 7.16 -66.49 -37.37
N LYS A 3 7.98 -65.47 -37.59
CA LYS A 3 8.53 -64.64 -36.50
C LYS A 3 7.47 -63.59 -36.10
N LEU A 4 7.01 -63.65 -34.87
CA LEU A 4 6.11 -62.71 -34.25
C LEU A 4 6.95 -61.53 -33.73
N LEU A 5 6.70 -60.34 -34.29
CA LEU A 5 7.33 -59.10 -33.85
C LEU A 5 6.40 -58.48 -32.76
N ILE A 6 6.83 -58.53 -31.50
CA ILE A 6 6.12 -57.86 -30.40
C ILE A 6 6.66 -56.45 -30.30
N THR A 7 5.82 -55.49 -30.71
CA THR A 7 6.09 -54.06 -30.56
C THR A 7 5.67 -53.65 -29.12
N LEU A 8 6.64 -53.35 -28.29
CA LEU A 8 6.42 -52.86 -26.95
C LEU A 8 6.05 -51.35 -27.05
N LEU A 9 4.78 -51.02 -26.89
CA LEU A 9 4.34 -49.61 -26.69
C LEU A 9 4.69 -49.21 -25.24
N MET A 10 5.70 -48.36 -25.09
CA MET A 10 5.98 -47.65 -23.87
C MET A 10 4.98 -46.51 -23.72
N PRO A 11 4.19 -46.41 -22.64
CA PRO A 11 3.39 -45.20 -22.39
C PRO A 11 4.33 -44.06 -22.03
N VAL A 12 4.36 -43.03 -22.88
CA VAL A 12 4.97 -41.74 -22.55
C VAL A 12 4.10 -41.10 -21.45
N LEU A 13 4.54 -41.23 -20.21
CA LEU A 13 4.00 -40.42 -19.10
C LEU A 13 4.31 -38.97 -19.40
N LEU A 14 3.32 -38.25 -19.91
CA LEU A 14 3.29 -36.79 -19.92
C LEU A 14 3.19 -36.33 -18.47
N LEU A 15 4.35 -36.16 -17.83
CA LEU A 15 4.43 -35.39 -16.59
C LEU A 15 4.01 -33.96 -16.94
N PRO A 16 3.03 -33.38 -16.26
CA PRO A 16 2.77 -31.96 -16.41
C PRO A 16 4.06 -31.23 -16.08
N ASN A 17 4.61 -30.47 -17.01
CA ASN A 17 5.60 -29.45 -16.74
C ASN A 17 4.97 -28.51 -15.74
N ILE A 18 5.23 -28.72 -14.45
CA ILE A 18 5.04 -27.68 -13.45
C ILE A 18 6.09 -26.63 -13.82
N ALA A 19 5.66 -25.64 -14.59
CA ALA A 19 6.43 -24.44 -14.81
C ALA A 19 6.74 -23.90 -13.40
N LYS A 20 7.98 -24.07 -12.94
CA LYS A 20 8.45 -23.37 -11.75
C LYS A 20 8.21 -21.90 -12.06
N ALA A 21 7.34 -21.26 -11.29
CA ALA A 21 7.26 -19.82 -11.28
C ALA A 21 8.71 -19.32 -11.16
N ALA A 22 9.16 -18.57 -12.17
CA ALA A 22 10.51 -18.06 -12.17
C ALA A 22 10.67 -17.24 -10.89
N ASP A 23 11.73 -17.50 -10.14
CA ASP A 23 12.07 -16.79 -8.92
C ASP A 23 12.51 -15.37 -9.30
N THR A 24 11.52 -14.50 -9.54
CA THR A 24 11.70 -13.21 -10.18
C THR A 24 12.37 -12.17 -9.29
N ASN A 25 12.30 -12.34 -7.95
CA ASN A 25 12.96 -11.39 -7.04
C ASN A 25 14.49 -11.40 -7.13
N GLY A 26 15.09 -12.53 -7.54
CA GLY A 26 16.54 -12.65 -7.69
C GLY A 26 17.10 -12.20 -9.04
N ASP A 27 16.30 -12.25 -10.11
CA ASP A 27 16.80 -12.11 -11.48
C ASP A 27 16.30 -10.87 -12.25
N VAL A 28 15.42 -10.08 -11.62
CA VAL A 28 14.81 -8.90 -12.27
C VAL A 28 15.84 -8.01 -12.94
N GLY A 29 17.04 -7.86 -12.41
CA GLY A 29 18.03 -6.99 -12.95
C GLY A 29 18.81 -7.46 -14.17
N GLU A 30 19.01 -8.75 -14.31
CA GLU A 30 19.62 -9.28 -15.54
C GLU A 30 18.64 -9.22 -16.69
N GLN A 31 17.35 -9.31 -16.38
CA GLN A 31 16.26 -9.28 -17.35
C GLN A 31 16.01 -7.88 -17.90
N PHE A 32 16.40 -6.84 -17.18
CA PHE A 32 16.25 -5.45 -17.61
C PHE A 32 17.43 -4.93 -18.43
N ARG A 33 18.38 -5.78 -18.81
CA ARG A 33 19.38 -5.39 -19.77
C ARG A 33 18.74 -5.10 -21.11
N VAL A 34 19.05 -3.93 -21.65
CA VAL A 34 18.75 -3.65 -23.06
C VAL A 34 19.54 -4.65 -23.89
N LEU A 35 18.83 -5.61 -24.47
CA LEU A 35 19.45 -6.72 -25.20
C LEU A 35 20.12 -6.31 -26.52
N HIS A 36 19.90 -5.07 -26.98
CA HIS A 36 20.39 -4.57 -28.25
C HIS A 36 20.97 -3.16 -28.08
N PRO A 37 22.20 -3.01 -27.56
CA PRO A 37 22.83 -1.70 -27.39
C PRO A 37 23.09 -0.98 -28.72
N GLU A 38 23.14 -1.71 -29.82
CA GLU A 38 23.28 -1.17 -31.17
C GLU A 38 21.96 -0.70 -31.81
N VAL A 39 20.81 -1.06 -31.24
CA VAL A 39 19.49 -0.67 -31.75
C VAL A 39 18.84 0.27 -30.76
N TRP A 40 18.49 1.45 -31.22
CA TRP A 40 17.75 2.40 -30.41
C TRP A 40 16.39 1.82 -30.03
N SER A 41 16.12 1.68 -28.73
CA SER A 41 14.90 1.11 -28.20
C SER A 41 14.18 2.08 -27.25
N VAL A 42 12.87 1.96 -27.21
CA VAL A 42 11.98 2.68 -26.29
C VAL A 42 11.29 1.66 -25.39
N GLY A 43 11.15 1.95 -24.12
CA GLY A 43 10.55 1.04 -23.18
C GLY A 43 9.91 1.69 -21.97
N VAL A 44 9.30 0.84 -21.15
CA VAL A 44 8.65 1.23 -19.90
C VAL A 44 9.06 0.29 -18.78
N LEU A 45 9.19 0.83 -17.58
CA LEU A 45 9.26 0.09 -16.33
C LEU A 45 8.17 0.59 -15.39
N ILE A 46 7.37 -0.34 -14.87
CA ILE A 46 6.40 -0.08 -13.80
C ILE A 46 6.70 -1.05 -12.67
N ASP A 47 7.48 -0.59 -11.71
CA ASP A 47 7.90 -1.36 -10.53
C ASP A 47 8.14 -0.41 -9.34
N ASP A 48 7.42 -0.58 -8.25
CA ASP A 48 7.59 0.20 -7.03
C ASP A 48 8.59 -0.43 -6.03
N SER A 49 9.05 -1.63 -6.26
CA SER A 49 9.98 -2.32 -5.38
C SER A 49 11.34 -1.63 -5.29
N ALA A 50 11.76 -0.98 -6.36
CA ALA A 50 13.05 -0.30 -6.44
C ALA A 50 13.18 0.88 -5.47
N ASN A 51 12.08 1.55 -5.14
CA ASN A 51 12.10 2.73 -4.27
C ASN A 51 12.50 2.43 -2.81
N LEU A 52 12.23 1.20 -2.34
CA LEU A 52 12.64 0.76 -1.01
C LEU A 52 14.07 0.24 -0.95
N LYS A 53 14.69 -0.07 -2.09
CA LYS A 53 16.04 -0.62 -2.18
C LYS A 53 17.14 0.46 -2.21
N LYS A 54 16.77 1.71 -2.48
CA LYS A 54 17.71 2.86 -2.55
C LYS A 54 17.67 3.67 -1.25
N GLN A 55 18.04 3.06 -0.15
CA GLN A 55 18.03 3.73 1.15
C GLN A 55 19.44 4.13 1.56
N TRP A 56 19.60 5.39 1.93
CA TRP A 56 20.81 5.95 2.52
C TRP A 56 20.43 6.92 3.63
N VAL A 57 21.39 7.34 4.41
CA VAL A 57 21.23 8.36 5.44
C VAL A 57 21.99 9.61 5.08
N SER A 58 21.42 10.77 5.31
CA SER A 58 22.11 12.06 5.19
C SER A 58 21.33 13.17 5.89
N LEU A 59 22.05 14.14 6.42
CA LEU A 59 21.52 15.45 6.79
C LEU A 59 22.22 16.48 5.91
N GLN A 60 21.47 17.17 5.06
CA GLN A 60 22.02 18.11 4.09
C GLN A 60 21.54 19.51 4.39
N ALA A 61 22.47 20.44 4.53
CA ALA A 61 22.23 21.86 4.62
C ALA A 61 22.40 22.50 3.22
N PHE A 62 21.51 23.42 2.88
CA PHE A 62 21.54 24.17 1.62
C PHE A 62 21.92 25.61 1.91
N THR A 63 23.08 26.06 1.42
CA THR A 63 23.53 27.43 1.52
C THR A 63 23.35 28.11 0.17
N GLY A 64 22.61 29.22 0.12
CA GLY A 64 22.27 29.92 -1.12
C GLY A 64 20.81 30.35 -1.18
N THR A 65 20.37 30.80 -2.33
CA THR A 65 18.98 31.19 -2.54
C THR A 65 18.06 29.98 -2.63
N LYS A 66 16.86 30.17 -2.13
CA LYS A 66 15.74 29.23 -1.96
C LYS A 66 15.74 28.06 -2.98
N PRO A 67 15.69 26.80 -2.54
CA PRO A 67 15.47 25.66 -3.43
C PRO A 67 14.15 25.85 -4.21
N GLY A 68 14.23 25.79 -5.52
CA GLY A 68 13.06 25.97 -6.41
C GLY A 68 13.11 27.17 -7.34
N ASN A 69 14.08 28.08 -7.20
CA ASN A 69 14.36 29.09 -8.23
C ASN A 69 15.38 28.54 -9.22
N THR A 70 14.94 28.32 -10.44
CA THR A 70 15.73 27.86 -11.56
C THR A 70 16.98 28.72 -11.76
N GLY A 71 18.15 28.10 -11.64
CA GLY A 71 19.40 28.64 -12.18
C GLY A 71 20.48 29.05 -11.17
N GLN A 72 20.34 28.84 -9.87
CA GLN A 72 21.41 29.14 -8.92
C GLN A 72 21.99 27.85 -8.32
N ILE A 73 23.31 27.71 -8.40
CA ILE A 73 24.07 26.67 -7.72
C ILE A 73 23.90 26.89 -6.23
N VAL A 74 23.27 25.93 -5.58
CA VAL A 74 23.14 25.91 -4.13
C VAL A 74 24.26 25.03 -3.62
N ASP A 75 25.12 25.56 -2.76
CA ASP A 75 26.09 24.72 -2.07
C ASP A 75 25.36 23.77 -1.13
N ILE A 76 25.61 22.48 -1.27
CA ILE A 76 25.05 21.43 -0.45
C ILE A 76 26.14 20.89 0.45
N GLN A 77 25.91 20.93 1.76
CA GLN A 77 26.84 20.39 2.75
C GLN A 77 26.18 19.24 3.52
N ASN A 78 26.90 18.11 3.64
CA ASN A 78 26.50 17.04 4.54
C ASN A 78 26.90 17.39 5.98
N CYS A 79 25.95 17.23 6.91
CA CYS A 79 26.08 17.61 8.30
C CYS A 79 26.09 16.36 9.18
N SER A 80 26.96 16.30 10.17
CA SER A 80 26.96 15.24 11.18
C SER A 80 25.97 15.48 12.34
N SER A 81 25.47 16.71 12.46
CA SER A 81 24.37 17.11 13.32
C SER A 81 23.81 18.44 12.86
N TYR A 82 22.64 18.85 13.41
CA TYR A 82 22.02 20.15 13.11
C TYR A 82 22.92 21.35 13.45
N GLY A 83 23.69 21.24 14.54
CA GLY A 83 24.65 22.27 15.00
C GLY A 83 26.06 22.16 14.44
N THR A 84 26.30 21.34 13.40
CA THR A 84 27.64 21.22 12.79
C THR A 84 28.08 22.55 12.17
N LYS A 85 29.35 22.93 12.41
CA LYS A 85 29.94 24.15 11.84
C LYS A 85 29.74 24.18 10.31
N GLY A 86 29.22 25.30 9.82
CA GLY A 86 28.85 25.49 8.42
C GLY A 86 27.42 25.07 8.08
N CYS A 87 26.83 24.16 8.86
CA CYS A 87 25.42 23.78 8.72
C CYS A 87 24.50 24.68 9.56
N GLU A 88 24.94 25.13 10.73
CA GLU A 88 24.17 25.91 11.71
C GLU A 88 23.60 27.22 11.14
N SER A 89 24.24 27.78 10.12
CA SER A 89 23.78 29.00 9.46
C SER A 89 22.71 28.75 8.39
N SER A 90 22.50 27.50 7.97
CA SER A 90 21.52 27.18 6.95
C SER A 90 20.08 27.33 7.44
N LYS A 91 19.23 27.83 6.56
CA LYS A 91 17.76 27.89 6.77
C LYS A 91 17.03 26.75 6.11
N TYR A 92 17.71 25.96 5.28
CA TYR A 92 17.11 24.90 4.48
C TYR A 92 17.89 23.60 4.69
N PHE A 93 17.17 22.57 5.08
CA PHE A 93 17.73 21.25 5.29
C PHE A 93 16.82 20.18 4.68
N ASN A 94 17.46 19.11 4.22
CA ASN A 94 16.80 17.84 3.97
C ASN A 94 17.47 16.76 4.81
N TYR A 95 16.67 15.82 5.33
CA TYR A 95 17.22 14.64 5.97
C TYR A 95 16.65 13.36 5.37
N GLN A 96 17.46 12.31 5.44
CA GLN A 96 17.06 10.93 5.22
C GLN A 96 17.61 10.10 6.36
N ALA A 97 16.74 9.40 7.05
CA ALA A 97 17.06 8.56 8.21
C ALA A 97 16.46 7.17 8.01
N MET A 98 17.12 6.15 8.53
CA MET A 98 16.60 4.79 8.62
C MET A 98 16.14 4.52 10.05
N LEU A 99 15.09 3.71 10.24
CA LEU A 99 14.63 3.33 11.56
C LEU A 99 15.37 2.08 12.05
N PRO A 100 16.14 2.19 13.15
CA PRO A 100 16.85 1.06 13.72
C PRO A 100 15.90 0.13 14.50
N TYR A 101 16.40 -1.04 14.91
CA TYR A 101 15.79 -1.82 15.96
C TYR A 101 15.90 -1.06 17.29
N CYS A 102 14.85 -1.06 18.12
CA CYS A 102 14.88 -0.38 19.41
C CYS A 102 15.84 -1.08 20.39
N ALA A 103 16.97 -0.45 20.72
CA ALA A 103 17.96 -1.01 21.62
C ALA A 103 17.48 -1.10 23.08
N THR A 104 16.54 -0.25 23.47
CA THR A 104 15.98 -0.20 24.85
C THR A 104 14.46 0.02 24.79
N GLU A 105 13.79 -0.24 25.91
CA GLU A 105 12.35 0.03 26.03
C GLU A 105 12.00 1.52 25.96
N SER A 106 12.94 2.40 26.25
CA SER A 106 12.77 3.86 26.15
C SER A 106 13.17 4.44 24.80
N ALA A 107 13.80 3.65 23.91
CA ALA A 107 14.21 4.12 22.59
C ALA A 107 13.01 4.54 21.75
N VAL A 108 13.14 5.61 20.97
CA VAL A 108 12.12 6.18 20.09
C VAL A 108 12.63 6.31 18.66
N ASN A 109 11.73 6.53 17.70
CA ASN A 109 12.02 6.56 16.28
C ASN A 109 12.73 5.26 15.83
N CYS A 110 12.16 4.11 16.26
CA CYS A 110 12.72 2.78 16.02
C CYS A 110 11.61 1.73 15.92
N ILE A 111 11.97 0.53 15.48
CA ILE A 111 11.08 -0.62 15.40
C ILE A 111 11.31 -1.52 16.62
N SER A 112 10.30 -1.63 17.47
CA SER A 112 10.40 -2.32 18.76
C SER A 112 10.04 -3.80 18.70
N ASN A 113 9.31 -4.22 17.66
CA ASN A 113 8.90 -5.61 17.52
C ASN A 113 8.71 -5.98 16.06
N VAL A 114 9.11 -7.20 15.73
CA VAL A 114 8.87 -7.88 14.45
C VAL A 114 8.30 -9.24 14.79
N VAL A 115 7.10 -9.55 14.30
CA VAL A 115 6.41 -10.82 14.54
C VAL A 115 6.01 -11.41 13.20
N ALA A 116 6.13 -12.71 13.05
CA ALA A 116 5.58 -13.46 11.94
C ALA A 116 4.59 -14.51 12.49
N THR A 117 3.42 -14.59 11.90
CA THR A 117 2.36 -15.54 12.26
C THR A 117 2.13 -16.48 11.09
N GLY A 118 2.30 -17.78 11.33
CA GLY A 118 2.10 -18.81 10.32
C GLY A 118 0.64 -19.11 10.02
N PRO A 119 0.37 -19.94 9.01
CA PRO A 119 -0.99 -20.37 8.66
C PRO A 119 -1.68 -21.17 9.77
N ASP A 120 -0.94 -21.72 10.70
CA ASP A 120 -1.42 -22.39 11.91
C ASP A 120 -1.91 -21.41 13.00
N GLY A 121 -1.72 -20.10 12.79
CA GLY A 121 -2.04 -19.04 13.73
C GLY A 121 -1.02 -18.86 14.86
N VAL A 122 0.11 -19.58 14.81
CA VAL A 122 1.19 -19.44 15.81
C VAL A 122 2.07 -18.25 15.45
N SER A 123 2.29 -17.38 16.43
CA SER A 123 3.10 -16.17 16.27
C SER A 123 4.51 -16.37 16.81
N HIS A 124 5.50 -16.01 16.02
CA HIS A 124 6.92 -16.10 16.34
C HIS A 124 7.55 -14.71 16.34
N LYS A 125 8.19 -14.36 17.44
CA LYS A 125 8.92 -13.10 17.53
C LYS A 125 10.28 -13.26 16.87
N ALA A 126 10.62 -12.32 15.99
CA ALA A 126 11.92 -12.28 15.36
C ALA A 126 13.04 -11.96 16.36
N THR A 127 14.22 -12.53 16.12
CA THR A 127 15.44 -12.24 16.86
C THR A 127 16.30 -11.26 16.06
N PHE A 128 16.72 -10.16 16.67
CA PHE A 128 17.65 -9.21 16.07
C PHE A 128 18.99 -9.90 15.78
N VAL A 129 19.53 -9.68 14.59
CA VAL A 129 20.82 -10.24 14.18
C VAL A 129 21.88 -9.14 14.14
N GLU A 130 21.67 -8.12 13.31
CA GLU A 130 22.63 -7.04 13.12
C GLU A 130 21.98 -5.81 12.47
N GLU A 131 22.61 -4.65 12.62
CA GLU A 131 22.33 -3.49 11.79
C GLU A 131 22.88 -3.71 10.37
N PHE A 132 22.11 -3.30 9.34
CA PHE A 132 22.52 -3.42 7.96
C PHE A 132 21.97 -2.24 7.12
N PRO A 133 22.82 -1.42 6.51
CA PRO A 133 24.27 -1.55 6.32
C PRO A 133 25.12 -1.14 7.51
N GLY A 134 24.53 -0.68 8.62
CA GLY A 134 25.20 -0.08 9.75
C GLY A 134 25.50 1.41 9.55
N LYS A 135 26.41 1.96 10.35
CA LYS A 135 26.80 3.37 10.23
C LYS A 135 27.55 3.63 8.94
N THR A 136 27.20 4.71 8.29
CA THR A 136 27.85 5.21 7.08
C THR A 136 28.57 6.53 7.37
N LYS A 137 29.38 7.01 6.43
CA LYS A 137 30.09 8.28 6.56
C LYS A 137 29.18 9.51 6.67
N TYR A 138 27.90 9.39 6.27
CA TYR A 138 26.89 10.45 6.36
C TYR A 138 25.88 10.24 7.47
N SER A 139 26.15 9.31 8.40
CA SER A 139 25.38 9.18 9.62
C SER A 139 25.44 10.48 10.43
N PHE A 140 24.31 10.88 10.97
CA PHE A 140 24.14 12.12 11.72
C PHE A 140 23.42 11.87 13.05
N VAL A 141 23.64 12.79 13.99
CA VAL A 141 22.93 12.81 15.28
C VAL A 141 21.68 13.67 15.13
N GLY A 142 20.56 13.15 15.57
CA GLY A 142 19.28 13.84 15.55
C GLY A 142 19.19 14.94 16.63
N ASP A 143 18.08 15.65 16.59
CA ASP A 143 17.69 16.64 17.58
C ASP A 143 16.17 16.53 17.83
N PRO A 144 15.76 15.87 18.91
CA PRO A 144 14.34 15.71 19.23
C PRO A 144 13.60 17.06 19.40
N SER A 145 14.29 18.11 19.87
CA SER A 145 13.69 19.44 20.02
C SER A 145 13.33 20.08 18.69
N ALA A 146 14.10 19.75 17.64
CA ALA A 146 13.87 20.15 16.26
C ALA A 146 13.04 19.14 15.45
N ASN A 147 12.51 18.09 16.07
CA ASN A 147 11.80 16.99 15.39
C ASN A 147 12.68 16.29 14.33
N LEU A 148 13.98 16.19 14.59
CA LEU A 148 14.95 15.51 13.73
C LEU A 148 15.33 14.16 14.37
N PRO A 149 15.02 13.01 13.74
CA PRO A 149 15.46 11.71 14.23
C PRO A 149 16.97 11.52 14.06
N ASP A 150 17.56 10.59 14.79
CA ASP A 150 18.88 10.05 14.46
C ASP A 150 18.88 9.39 13.08
N SER A 151 20.04 9.36 12.44
CA SER A 151 20.18 8.73 11.11
C SER A 151 19.79 7.25 11.08
N GLY A 152 20.06 6.52 12.18
CA GLY A 152 19.74 5.11 12.31
C GLY A 152 20.43 4.19 11.28
N SER A 153 19.95 2.97 11.23
CA SER A 153 20.28 1.95 10.23
C SER A 153 19.11 0.98 10.10
N ASN A 154 18.90 0.40 8.93
CA ASN A 154 18.07 -0.79 8.78
C ASN A 154 18.71 -1.97 9.54
N PHE A 155 18.01 -3.09 9.64
CA PHE A 155 18.52 -4.23 10.40
C PHE A 155 18.00 -5.56 9.86
N ILE A 156 18.74 -6.62 10.19
CA ILE A 156 18.41 -8.01 9.86
C ILE A 156 17.88 -8.69 11.12
N VAL A 157 16.84 -9.47 10.92
CA VAL A 157 16.27 -10.37 11.93
C VAL A 157 16.28 -11.80 11.43
N SER A 158 16.26 -12.77 12.34
CA SER A 158 16.06 -14.20 12.08
C SER A 158 14.72 -14.65 12.64
N ILE A 159 13.99 -15.46 11.86
CA ILE A 159 12.73 -16.10 12.25
C ILE A 159 12.81 -17.58 11.86
N PRO A 160 13.49 -18.44 12.64
CA PRO A 160 13.76 -19.82 12.27
C PRO A 160 12.52 -20.66 11.98
N ASP A 161 11.42 -20.39 12.68
CA ASP A 161 10.15 -21.10 12.51
C ASP A 161 9.35 -20.64 11.28
N MET A 162 9.78 -19.54 10.63
CA MET A 162 9.16 -18.97 9.42
C MET A 162 10.21 -18.78 8.33
N PRO A 163 10.83 -19.88 7.81
CA PRO A 163 11.86 -19.76 6.79
C PRO A 163 11.27 -19.40 5.42
N HIS A 164 12.02 -18.65 4.66
CA HIS A 164 11.80 -18.49 3.22
C HIS A 164 12.64 -19.53 2.43
N SER A 165 12.58 -19.50 1.10
CA SER A 165 13.21 -20.53 0.22
C SER A 165 14.73 -20.68 0.39
N LYS A 166 15.43 -19.71 0.99
CA LYS A 166 16.90 -19.67 1.13
C LYS A 166 17.40 -19.42 2.55
N GLY A 167 16.54 -19.49 3.56
CA GLY A 167 16.91 -19.30 4.95
C GLY A 167 15.83 -18.65 5.80
N ASP A 168 16.24 -18.09 6.92
CA ASP A 168 15.34 -17.54 7.95
C ASP A 168 15.60 -16.06 8.23
N LYS A 169 16.44 -15.40 7.42
CA LYS A 169 16.80 -13.99 7.61
C LYS A 169 15.91 -13.07 6.82
N TYR A 170 15.49 -12.00 7.49
CA TYR A 170 14.68 -10.94 6.90
C TYR A 170 15.33 -9.59 7.17
N LEU A 171 15.45 -8.77 6.14
CA LEU A 171 15.83 -7.37 6.25
C LEU A 171 14.58 -6.53 6.50
N ILE A 172 14.60 -5.73 7.56
CA ILE A 172 13.60 -4.71 7.83
C ILE A 172 14.19 -3.37 7.38
N ALA A 173 13.65 -2.85 6.30
CA ALA A 173 14.11 -1.62 5.68
C ALA A 173 13.07 -0.51 5.86
N SER A 174 13.42 0.52 6.63
CA SER A 174 12.56 1.66 6.93
C SER A 174 13.27 2.96 6.68
N GLN A 175 12.60 3.91 6.04
CA GLN A 175 13.15 5.24 5.79
C GLN A 175 12.16 6.33 6.18
N LEU A 176 12.69 7.32 6.87
CA LEU A 176 12.07 8.62 7.08
C LEU A 176 12.83 9.66 6.26
N ASN A 177 12.13 10.54 5.59
CA ASN A 177 12.73 11.75 5.08
C ASN A 177 11.89 12.96 5.44
N GLY A 178 12.52 14.11 5.43
CA GLY A 178 11.85 15.36 5.71
C GLY A 178 12.74 16.55 5.44
N ASN A 179 12.19 17.70 5.70
CA ASN A 179 12.88 18.96 5.44
C ASN A 179 12.59 20.00 6.54
N LYS A 180 13.44 21.00 6.58
CA LYS A 180 13.23 22.23 7.33
C LYS A 180 13.40 23.40 6.38
N GLN A 181 12.46 24.35 6.43
CA GLN A 181 12.46 25.51 5.54
C GLN A 181 12.30 26.82 6.31
N GLY A 182 13.18 27.76 5.99
CA GLY A 182 13.10 29.12 6.49
C GLY A 182 13.22 29.25 8.01
N ALA A 183 12.29 29.95 8.62
CA ALA A 183 12.28 30.27 10.05
C ALA A 183 11.60 29.16 10.91
N ASP A 184 11.06 28.11 10.30
CA ASP A 184 10.47 27.01 11.06
C ASP A 184 11.54 26.38 11.98
N PRO A 185 11.32 26.31 13.29
CA PRO A 185 12.29 25.69 14.21
C PRO A 185 12.35 24.17 14.08
N LYS A 186 11.33 23.54 13.47
CA LYS A 186 11.17 22.09 13.41
C LYS A 186 11.30 21.57 11.99
N PHE A 187 11.79 20.34 11.90
CA PHE A 187 11.74 19.55 10.68
C PHE A 187 10.33 19.00 10.46
N ASN A 188 9.87 19.06 9.22
CA ASN A 188 8.66 18.41 8.77
C ASN A 188 9.00 17.02 8.24
N THR A 189 8.28 15.99 8.67
CA THR A 189 8.38 14.65 8.10
C THR A 189 7.66 14.64 6.76
N GLY A 190 8.37 14.29 5.70
CA GLY A 190 7.82 14.22 4.35
C GLY A 190 7.33 12.83 4.00
N ARG A 191 8.23 11.86 3.97
CA ARG A 191 7.92 10.48 3.59
C ARG A 191 8.36 9.52 4.67
N PHE A 192 7.47 8.57 4.96
CA PHE A 192 7.74 7.38 5.74
C PHE A 192 7.48 6.17 4.87
N GLN A 193 8.44 5.25 4.79
CA GLN A 193 8.29 4.01 4.04
C GLN A 193 8.99 2.87 4.74
N THR A 194 8.42 1.68 4.62
CA THR A 194 8.94 0.46 5.24
C THR A 194 8.68 -0.75 4.35
N GLY A 195 9.63 -1.68 4.31
CA GLY A 195 9.48 -2.97 3.64
C GLY A 195 10.17 -4.09 4.40
N ILE A 196 9.67 -5.29 4.22
CA ILE A 196 10.31 -6.54 4.66
C ILE A 196 10.83 -7.26 3.42
N TYR A 197 12.05 -7.75 3.50
CA TYR A 197 12.67 -8.55 2.44
C TYR A 197 13.21 -9.85 3.03
N ALA A 198 12.83 -10.97 2.44
CA ALA A 198 13.51 -12.24 2.68
C ALA A 198 14.91 -12.16 2.06
N VAL A 199 15.97 -12.44 2.81
CA VAL A 199 17.33 -12.17 2.33
C VAL A 199 18.33 -13.27 2.69
N THR A 200 19.38 -13.36 1.86
CA THR A 200 20.67 -13.95 2.23
C THR A 200 21.75 -12.90 2.14
N ILE A 201 22.77 -13.00 2.99
CA ILE A 201 23.88 -12.05 2.95
C ILE A 201 25.00 -12.63 2.08
N VAL A 202 25.44 -11.83 1.11
CA VAL A 202 26.48 -12.19 0.16
C VAL A 202 27.62 -11.19 0.26
N ASP A 203 28.84 -11.70 0.50
CA ASP A 203 30.04 -10.88 0.52
C ASP A 203 30.46 -10.52 -0.91
N GLY A 204 31.01 -9.32 -1.09
CA GLY A 204 31.43 -8.81 -2.39
C GLY A 204 32.05 -7.42 -2.30
N ARG A 205 32.14 -6.75 -3.44
CA ARG A 205 32.51 -5.33 -3.52
C ARG A 205 31.38 -4.59 -4.22
N TYR A 206 30.79 -3.65 -3.52
CA TYR A 206 29.63 -2.93 -3.98
C TYR A 206 29.89 -1.43 -3.93
N GLN A 207 29.43 -0.71 -4.94
CA GLN A 207 29.40 0.75 -4.89
C GLN A 207 28.08 1.19 -4.29
N VAL A 208 28.15 1.89 -3.17
CA VAL A 208 26.96 2.32 -2.42
C VAL A 208 26.90 3.84 -2.42
N PRO A 209 25.84 4.48 -2.92
CA PRO A 209 25.67 5.92 -2.73
C PRO A 209 25.28 6.15 -1.29
N PHE A 210 25.97 7.06 -0.69
CA PHE A 210 25.67 7.49 0.66
C PHE A 210 24.91 8.81 0.70
N SER A 211 24.73 9.46 -0.45
CA SER A 211 23.95 10.70 -0.57
C SER A 211 23.57 11.01 -2.02
N SER A 212 22.59 11.91 -2.19
CA SER A 212 22.24 12.42 -3.53
C SER A 212 23.39 13.14 -4.23
N ILE A 213 24.33 13.71 -3.47
CA ILE A 213 25.55 14.36 -4.04
C ILE A 213 26.44 13.32 -4.68
N GLU A 214 26.66 12.19 -4.00
CA GLU A 214 27.48 11.11 -4.56
C GLU A 214 26.82 10.45 -5.76
N LEU A 215 25.50 10.33 -5.79
CA LEU A 215 24.79 9.87 -6.98
C LEU A 215 25.12 10.71 -8.21
N SER A 216 25.30 12.02 -8.06
CA SER A 216 25.68 12.90 -9.18
C SER A 216 27.12 12.68 -9.67
N HIS A 217 28.00 12.12 -8.83
CA HIS A 217 29.39 11.83 -9.17
C HIS A 217 29.61 10.43 -9.76
N TYR A 218 28.59 9.53 -9.63
CA TYR A 218 28.65 8.15 -10.14
C TYR A 218 27.54 7.87 -11.17
N PRO A 219 27.40 8.69 -12.22
CA PRO A 219 26.26 8.59 -13.12
C PRO A 219 26.13 7.24 -13.80
N ASN A 220 27.21 6.51 -13.96
CA ASN A 220 27.22 5.27 -14.74
C ASN A 220 27.32 3.97 -13.93
N ALA A 221 27.89 4.00 -12.73
CA ALA A 221 28.16 2.78 -11.97
C ALA A 221 26.98 2.34 -11.13
N TYR A 222 26.07 3.27 -10.87
CA TYR A 222 25.21 3.17 -9.74
C TYR A 222 23.81 2.82 -10.08
N ILE A 223 23.36 3.34 -11.17
CA ILE A 223 21.99 3.30 -11.57
C ILE A 223 21.76 2.18 -12.57
N GLY A 224 22.77 1.35 -12.81
CA GLY A 224 22.70 0.30 -13.80
C GLY A 224 22.39 0.82 -15.17
N ASN A 225 22.82 2.02 -15.38
CA ASN A 225 22.67 2.62 -16.65
C ASN A 225 23.49 1.84 -17.66
N THR A 226 22.87 1.51 -18.75
CA THR A 226 23.58 1.24 -19.97
C THR A 226 24.50 2.44 -20.17
N ALA A 227 25.77 2.23 -20.26
CA ALA A 227 26.91 3.15 -20.18
C ALA A 227 26.82 4.46 -20.99
N ALA A 228 25.69 4.85 -21.47
CA ALA A 228 25.52 5.87 -22.46
C ALA A 228 24.66 7.04 -22.02
N ASP A 229 23.91 6.94 -20.92
CA ASP A 229 23.04 8.01 -20.48
C ASP A 229 23.51 8.66 -19.20
N ASN A 230 24.01 9.90 -19.32
CA ASN A 230 24.40 10.75 -18.19
C ASN A 230 23.20 11.40 -17.49
N SER A 231 21.96 11.06 -17.86
CA SER A 231 20.76 11.73 -17.33
C SER A 231 20.51 11.47 -15.86
N GLY A 232 21.16 10.46 -15.28
CA GLY A 232 21.04 10.14 -13.85
C GLY A 232 19.66 9.67 -13.40
N TRP A 233 18.74 9.49 -14.33
CA TRP A 233 17.35 9.16 -14.05
C TRP A 233 17.01 7.69 -14.30
N ASP A 234 17.92 6.93 -14.83
CA ASP A 234 17.71 5.52 -15.06
C ASP A 234 17.88 4.76 -13.75
N TYR A 235 16.77 4.50 -13.11
CA TYR A 235 16.64 3.99 -11.76
C TYR A 235 17.20 2.59 -11.57
N GLY A 236 18.48 2.45 -11.59
CA GLY A 236 19.20 1.32 -10.98
C GLY A 236 18.73 -0.08 -11.31
N ILE A 237 18.05 -0.24 -12.42
CA ILE A 237 17.50 -1.51 -12.85
C ILE A 237 18.60 -2.54 -13.06
N ASN A 238 19.76 -2.10 -13.51
CA ASN A 238 20.86 -3.01 -13.85
C ASN A 238 21.95 -3.15 -12.79
N ALA A 239 22.09 -2.21 -11.83
CA ALA A 239 23.19 -2.28 -10.87
C ALA A 239 22.83 -3.02 -9.57
N MET A 240 21.55 -3.02 -9.15
CA MET A 240 21.17 -3.51 -7.82
C MET A 240 19.89 -4.33 -7.75
N PRO A 241 19.51 -5.03 -8.78
CA PRO A 241 18.19 -5.66 -8.80
C PRO A 241 18.04 -6.76 -7.78
N LYS A 242 19.14 -7.35 -7.37
CA LYS A 242 19.17 -8.49 -6.45
C LYS A 242 19.36 -8.05 -5.00
N CYS A 243 20.01 -6.93 -4.73
CA CYS A 243 20.25 -6.45 -3.37
C CYS A 243 19.09 -5.59 -2.86
N ALA A 244 18.41 -6.02 -1.80
CA ALA A 244 17.46 -5.17 -1.09
C ALA A 244 18.14 -4.00 -0.39
N GLN A 245 19.36 -4.23 0.11
CA GLN A 245 20.24 -3.24 0.72
C GLN A 245 21.70 -3.66 0.52
N MET A 246 22.61 -2.69 0.51
CA MET A 246 24.05 -2.98 0.40
C MET A 246 24.87 -2.16 1.40
N SER A 247 26.01 -2.74 1.79
CA SER A 247 27.20 -2.04 2.25
C SER A 247 28.30 -2.12 1.19
N GLU A 248 29.47 -1.50 1.41
CA GLU A 248 30.59 -1.59 0.48
C GLU A 248 31.12 -3.02 0.25
N THR A 249 30.87 -3.91 1.22
CA THR A 249 31.41 -5.27 1.22
C THR A 249 30.33 -6.36 1.21
N ARG A 250 29.06 -6.02 1.40
CA ARG A 250 27.98 -7.00 1.59
C ARG A 250 26.68 -6.58 0.91
N CYS A 251 25.96 -7.54 0.39
CA CYS A 251 24.63 -7.40 -0.22
C CYS A 251 23.62 -8.26 0.54
N ALA A 252 22.52 -7.67 0.95
CA ALA A 252 21.33 -8.40 1.36
C ALA A 252 20.56 -8.78 0.09
N LEU A 253 20.85 -9.99 -0.41
CA LEU A 253 20.27 -10.52 -1.64
C LEU A 253 18.82 -10.94 -1.39
N ALA A 254 17.87 -10.33 -2.12
CA ALA A 254 16.45 -10.54 -1.93
C ALA A 254 15.94 -11.86 -2.54
N TRP A 255 14.98 -12.47 -1.86
CA TRP A 255 14.26 -13.68 -2.24
C TRP A 255 12.75 -13.47 -2.11
N PRO A 256 11.93 -14.33 -2.74
CA PRO A 256 10.49 -14.27 -2.56
C PRO A 256 10.08 -14.43 -1.09
N LEU A 257 9.13 -13.60 -0.67
CA LEU A 257 8.50 -13.70 0.65
C LEU A 257 7.50 -14.87 0.68
N PRO A 258 7.36 -15.59 1.80
CA PRO A 258 6.29 -16.56 2.01
C PRO A 258 4.94 -15.83 2.05
N LEU A 259 4.01 -16.21 1.16
CA LEU A 259 2.73 -15.51 0.97
C LEU A 259 1.67 -15.86 2.04
N ASP A 260 1.88 -16.92 2.78
CA ASP A 260 0.98 -17.42 3.84
C ASP A 260 1.34 -16.95 5.24
N VAL A 261 2.44 -16.20 5.38
CA VAL A 261 2.92 -15.64 6.66
C VAL A 261 2.40 -14.21 6.84
N ASP A 262 1.76 -13.94 7.97
CA ASP A 262 1.36 -12.59 8.37
C ASP A 262 2.50 -11.95 9.18
N PHE A 263 3.05 -10.86 8.68
CA PHE A 263 4.09 -10.08 9.36
C PHE A 263 3.50 -8.87 10.07
N GLU A 264 3.92 -8.62 11.31
CA GLU A 264 3.59 -7.41 12.07
C GLU A 264 4.87 -6.66 12.47
N LEU A 265 4.90 -5.37 12.19
CA LEU A 265 5.90 -4.44 12.71
C LEU A 265 5.28 -3.48 13.72
N THR A 266 6.00 -3.23 14.82
CA THR A 266 5.63 -2.24 15.83
C THR A 266 6.67 -1.13 15.86
N PHE A 267 6.24 0.09 15.55
CA PHE A 267 7.04 1.30 15.53
C PHE A 267 6.79 2.10 16.81
N ARG A 268 7.82 2.71 17.36
CA ARG A 268 7.76 3.67 18.46
C ARG A 268 8.29 4.99 17.93
N MET A 269 7.37 5.92 17.68
CA MET A 269 7.66 7.16 16.97
C MET A 269 7.46 8.37 17.87
N GLN A 270 8.48 9.20 17.97
CA GLN A 270 8.36 10.56 18.49
C GLN A 270 8.11 11.53 17.34
N VAL A 271 8.65 11.22 16.16
CA VAL A 271 8.34 11.94 14.91
C VAL A 271 6.93 11.58 14.47
N GLU A 272 6.10 12.60 14.25
CA GLU A 272 4.70 12.43 13.86
C GLU A 272 4.57 11.86 12.45
N ILE A 273 3.83 10.77 12.30
CA ILE A 273 3.43 10.21 11.00
C ILE A 273 1.99 10.61 10.73
N LYS A 274 1.76 11.32 9.63
CA LYS A 274 0.48 11.98 9.33
C LYS A 274 -0.12 11.49 8.04
N GLY A 275 -1.43 11.68 7.91
CA GLY A 275 -2.15 11.51 6.65
C GLY A 275 -2.51 10.07 6.34
N TRP A 276 -2.08 9.55 5.21
CA TRP A 276 -2.41 8.23 4.73
C TRP A 276 -1.18 7.42 4.39
N LEU A 277 -1.30 6.10 4.54
CA LEU A 277 -0.34 5.14 4.04
C LEU A 277 -0.94 4.35 2.87
N HIS A 278 -0.11 4.02 1.89
CA HIS A 278 -0.38 3.00 0.89
C HIS A 278 0.54 1.80 1.14
N GLY A 279 0.02 0.58 0.93
CA GLY A 279 0.79 -0.63 1.17
C GLY A 279 0.61 -1.73 0.13
N ARG A 280 1.57 -2.64 0.14
CA ARG A 280 1.60 -3.91 -0.56
C ARG A 280 1.37 -5.02 0.46
N LEU A 281 0.13 -5.12 0.95
CA LEU A 281 -0.27 -6.06 2.00
C LEU A 281 -1.61 -6.67 1.65
N GLN A 282 -1.78 -7.93 1.98
CA GLN A 282 -3.09 -8.59 2.03
C GLN A 282 -3.51 -8.75 3.49
N ASP A 283 -4.82 -8.69 3.75
CA ASP A 283 -5.41 -8.77 5.08
C ASP A 283 -4.83 -7.72 6.05
N ALA A 284 -4.60 -6.51 5.53
CA ALA A 284 -3.91 -5.44 6.22
C ALA A 284 -4.56 -5.05 7.55
N GLY A 285 -3.73 -4.86 8.56
CA GLY A 285 -4.11 -4.35 9.87
C GLY A 285 -3.31 -3.13 10.26
N ALA A 286 -3.96 -2.17 10.91
CA ALA A 286 -3.28 -1.07 11.59
C ALA A 286 -3.85 -0.91 13.00
N ASN A 287 -2.98 -0.55 13.94
CA ASN A 287 -3.36 -0.15 15.28
C ASN A 287 -2.40 0.96 15.72
N ILE A 288 -2.96 2.10 16.07
CA ILE A 288 -2.18 3.28 16.42
C ILE A 288 -2.68 3.77 17.77
N SER A 289 -1.73 4.00 18.67
CA SER A 289 -2.00 4.57 19.97
C SER A 289 -0.99 5.68 20.26
N SER A 290 -1.46 6.77 20.83
CA SER A 290 -0.62 7.90 21.20
C SER A 290 -0.67 8.09 22.73
N SER A 291 0.49 8.25 23.34
CA SER A 291 0.63 8.52 24.77
C SER A 291 1.85 9.38 25.01
N ASN A 292 1.67 10.52 25.71
CA ASN A 292 2.75 11.42 26.11
C ASN A 292 3.67 11.87 24.95
N GLY A 293 3.12 12.14 23.78
CA GLY A 293 3.89 12.55 22.60
C GLY A 293 4.65 11.41 21.91
N LEU A 294 4.41 10.16 22.32
CA LEU A 294 4.92 8.96 21.67
C LEU A 294 3.78 8.25 20.94
N GLU A 295 3.97 7.99 19.66
CA GLU A 295 3.07 7.14 18.88
C GLU A 295 3.62 5.71 18.82
N THR A 296 2.74 4.75 19.10
CA THR A 296 2.98 3.34 18.82
C THR A 296 2.13 2.94 17.63
N ILE A 297 2.79 2.63 16.53
CA ILE A 297 2.15 2.25 15.27
C ILE A 297 2.42 0.77 15.03
N LYS A 298 1.36 -0.03 14.89
CA LYS A 298 1.43 -1.44 14.47
C LYS A 298 0.83 -1.58 13.09
N ILE A 299 1.58 -2.17 12.18
CA ILE A 299 1.11 -2.52 10.83
C ILE A 299 1.34 -4.01 10.65
N SER A 300 0.30 -4.70 10.21
CA SER A 300 0.36 -6.13 9.92
C SER A 300 -0.27 -6.47 8.56
N GLY A 301 0.05 -7.65 8.05
CA GLY A 301 -0.51 -8.19 6.83
C GLY A 301 0.39 -9.23 6.18
N LYS A 302 -0.17 -9.96 5.22
CA LYS A 302 0.56 -10.93 4.42
C LYS A 302 1.21 -10.27 3.21
N PRO A 303 2.33 -10.79 2.72
CA PRO A 303 2.91 -10.37 1.45
C PRO A 303 1.94 -10.59 0.29
N VAL A 304 2.12 -9.83 -0.76
CA VAL A 304 1.32 -9.94 -2.00
C VAL A 304 2.21 -10.17 -3.21
N VAL A 305 1.67 -10.85 -4.22
CA VAL A 305 2.28 -10.88 -5.55
C VAL A 305 1.91 -9.58 -6.26
N VAL A 306 2.91 -8.89 -6.80
CA VAL A 306 2.76 -7.65 -7.56
C VAL A 306 3.31 -7.88 -8.96
N PRO A 307 2.53 -7.67 -10.02
CA PRO A 307 3.02 -7.70 -11.38
C PRO A 307 4.03 -6.58 -11.63
N ILE A 308 5.07 -6.88 -12.37
CA ILE A 308 6.07 -5.91 -12.83
C ILE A 308 5.97 -5.83 -14.34
N VAL A 309 5.84 -4.62 -14.85
CA VAL A 309 5.83 -4.36 -16.28
C VAL A 309 7.16 -3.77 -16.67
N TYR A 310 7.92 -4.51 -17.46
CA TYR A 310 9.10 -4.04 -18.16
C TYR A 310 9.06 -4.52 -19.59
N LYS A 311 9.16 -3.62 -20.53
CA LYS A 311 9.22 -3.97 -21.94
C LYS A 311 9.98 -2.89 -22.70
N THR A 312 10.84 -3.33 -23.63
CA THR A 312 11.48 -2.47 -24.61
C THR A 312 11.12 -2.92 -26.02
N PHE A 313 11.04 -1.97 -26.93
CA PHE A 313 10.80 -2.16 -28.34
C PHE A 313 11.87 -1.44 -29.14
N PRO A 314 12.42 -2.04 -30.21
CA PRO A 314 13.17 -1.26 -31.21
C PRO A 314 12.31 -0.09 -31.70
N ARG A 315 12.93 1.05 -32.00
CA ARG A 315 12.18 2.28 -32.34
C ARG A 315 11.20 2.09 -33.50
N ASP A 316 11.57 1.32 -34.49
CA ASP A 316 10.76 1.01 -35.67
C ASP A 316 9.66 -0.03 -35.40
N GLN A 317 9.66 -0.64 -34.21
CA GLN A 317 8.69 -1.67 -33.78
C GLN A 317 7.85 -1.24 -32.59
N VAL A 318 7.90 0.04 -32.20
CA VAL A 318 7.06 0.56 -31.13
C VAL A 318 5.59 0.42 -31.51
N PRO A 319 4.74 -0.19 -30.67
CA PRO A 319 3.32 -0.38 -30.99
C PRO A 319 2.60 0.93 -31.29
N ALA A 320 1.68 0.89 -32.26
CA ALA A 320 0.94 2.08 -32.70
C ALA A 320 0.17 2.76 -31.54
N VAL A 321 -0.33 2.00 -30.57
CA VAL A 321 -1.00 2.55 -29.39
C VAL A 321 -0.09 3.48 -28.59
N VAL A 322 1.18 3.12 -28.46
CA VAL A 322 2.18 3.93 -27.75
C VAL A 322 2.52 5.19 -28.57
N THR A 323 2.82 5.02 -29.87
CA THR A 323 3.15 6.16 -30.74
C THR A 323 2.00 7.15 -30.88
N GLN A 324 0.75 6.66 -30.96
CA GLN A 324 -0.44 7.53 -31.02
C GLN A 324 -0.69 8.29 -29.71
N TYR A 325 -0.47 7.66 -28.56
CA TYR A 325 -0.61 8.33 -27.27
C TYR A 325 0.33 9.53 -27.15
N TYR A 326 1.59 9.34 -27.51
CA TYR A 326 2.60 10.39 -27.39
C TYR A 326 2.62 11.37 -28.58
N ALA A 327 2.02 11.04 -29.72
CA ALA A 327 1.97 11.94 -30.87
C ALA A 327 1.21 13.25 -30.60
N ASN A 328 0.32 13.25 -29.62
CA ASN A 328 -0.43 14.43 -29.19
C ASN A 328 0.22 15.13 -27.99
N ASP A 329 1.32 14.62 -27.47
CA ASP A 329 2.09 15.26 -26.41
C ASP A 329 3.03 16.29 -27.06
N PRO A 330 2.91 17.61 -26.73
CA PRO A 330 3.85 18.61 -27.21
C PRO A 330 5.29 18.35 -26.78
N ASN A 331 5.48 17.46 -25.79
CA ASN A 331 6.78 16.97 -25.36
C ASN A 331 7.17 15.65 -26.04
N PHE A 332 6.43 15.18 -27.07
CA PHE A 332 6.74 13.92 -27.74
C PHE A 332 8.13 13.95 -28.41
N GLU A 333 8.53 15.07 -28.99
CA GLU A 333 9.92 15.28 -29.40
C GLU A 333 10.87 15.27 -28.21
N GLN A 334 10.42 15.74 -27.04
CA GLN A 334 11.15 15.59 -25.77
C GLN A 334 11.07 14.16 -25.24
N PHE A 335 10.05 13.37 -25.57
CA PHE A 335 10.05 11.94 -25.30
C PHE A 335 11.25 11.26 -25.96
N GLY A 336 11.52 11.56 -27.24
CA GLY A 336 12.79 11.22 -27.88
C GLY A 336 14.02 11.86 -27.23
N TYR A 337 13.88 13.04 -26.63
CA TYR A 337 14.96 13.80 -26.00
C TYR A 337 15.20 13.39 -24.55
N HIS A 338 14.15 13.07 -23.79
CA HIS A 338 14.24 12.49 -22.43
C HIS A 338 14.61 11.01 -22.44
N PHE A 339 14.41 10.33 -23.55
CA PHE A 339 14.66 8.91 -23.72
C PHE A 339 15.86 8.60 -24.62
N GLY A 340 16.65 9.56 -25.01
CA GLY A 340 17.83 9.34 -25.81
C GLY A 340 18.63 10.60 -26.05
N SER A 341 19.93 10.47 -26.11
CA SER A 341 20.78 11.59 -26.47
C SER A 341 20.48 12.08 -27.87
N ALA A 342 20.78 13.35 -28.13
CA ALA A 342 20.73 13.97 -29.46
C ALA A 342 21.53 13.20 -30.54
N THR A 343 22.31 12.19 -30.15
CA THR A 343 23.15 11.37 -31.02
C THR A 343 22.51 10.06 -31.48
N GLY A 344 21.26 9.76 -31.04
CA GLY A 344 20.47 8.64 -31.60
C GLY A 344 20.96 7.23 -31.29
N GLN A 345 21.83 7.04 -30.32
CA GLN A 345 22.47 5.75 -30.01
C GLN A 345 22.07 5.14 -28.67
N ILE A 346 21.01 5.64 -28.00
CA ILE A 346 20.70 5.22 -26.64
C ILE A 346 19.29 4.69 -26.54
N SER A 347 19.21 3.54 -25.88
CA SER A 347 17.96 2.92 -25.47
C SER A 347 17.47 3.53 -24.17
N THR A 348 16.22 3.92 -24.12
CA THR A 348 15.62 4.55 -22.96
C THR A 348 14.39 3.81 -22.47
N VAL A 349 14.34 3.68 -21.16
CA VAL A 349 13.20 3.09 -20.47
C VAL A 349 12.59 4.13 -19.55
N LYS A 350 11.32 4.47 -19.76
CA LYS A 350 10.59 5.35 -18.86
C LYS A 350 10.14 4.59 -17.63
N GLY A 351 10.59 5.03 -16.46
CA GLY A 351 10.01 4.59 -15.20
C GLY A 351 8.68 5.31 -14.98
N LEU A 352 7.58 4.56 -14.89
CA LEU A 352 6.31 5.11 -14.42
C LEU A 352 6.24 4.93 -12.90
N GLU A 353 6.16 6.04 -12.21
CA GLU A 353 6.02 6.02 -10.76
C GLU A 353 4.54 5.93 -10.38
N GLN A 354 4.23 4.99 -9.47
CA GLN A 354 2.88 4.81 -8.94
C GLN A 354 2.36 6.02 -8.16
N PHE A 355 3.09 7.12 -8.14
CA PHE A 355 2.77 8.31 -7.35
C PHE A 355 2.25 9.48 -8.17
N SER A 356 2.38 9.43 -9.47
CA SER A 356 1.93 10.49 -10.34
C SER A 356 0.54 10.17 -10.87
N THR A 357 -0.45 10.98 -10.52
CA THR A 357 -1.81 10.84 -11.06
C THR A 357 -1.85 10.98 -12.57
N GLY A 358 -0.87 11.65 -13.17
CA GLY A 358 -0.73 11.81 -14.62
C GLY A 358 -0.25 10.55 -15.34
N GLU A 359 0.42 9.64 -14.64
CA GLU A 359 1.02 8.43 -15.25
C GLU A 359 0.07 7.23 -15.29
N PHE A 360 -1.06 7.29 -14.58
CA PHE A 360 -2.04 6.23 -14.60
C PHE A 360 -2.63 5.96 -16.00
N PRO A 361 -3.07 6.96 -16.78
CA PRO A 361 -3.50 6.75 -18.17
C PRO A 361 -2.39 6.22 -19.06
N GLU A 362 -1.16 6.64 -18.84
CA GLU A 362 0.01 6.19 -19.59
C GLU A 362 0.26 4.69 -19.38
N ALA A 363 0.15 4.20 -18.13
CA ALA A 363 0.28 2.78 -17.81
C ALA A 363 -0.71 1.92 -18.60
N LEU A 364 -1.96 2.38 -18.78
CA LEU A 364 -2.97 1.66 -19.55
C LEU A 364 -2.57 1.46 -21.02
N VAL A 365 -1.90 2.46 -21.61
CA VAL A 365 -1.37 2.38 -22.98
C VAL A 365 -0.29 1.30 -23.08
N TRP A 366 0.62 1.28 -22.10
CA TRP A 366 1.67 0.27 -22.06
C TRP A 366 1.15 -1.14 -21.81
N TYR A 367 0.07 -1.31 -21.01
CA TYR A 367 -0.56 -2.63 -20.85
C TYR A 367 -1.11 -3.17 -22.17
N GLN A 368 -1.72 -2.32 -23.01
CA GLN A 368 -2.13 -2.73 -24.35
C GLN A 368 -0.91 -3.15 -25.21
N ALA A 369 0.20 -2.42 -25.10
CA ALA A 369 1.41 -2.71 -25.86
C ALA A 369 2.06 -4.07 -25.49
N ILE A 370 1.79 -4.60 -24.29
CA ILE A 370 2.31 -5.89 -23.83
C ILE A 370 1.27 -7.01 -23.85
N SER A 371 0.18 -6.83 -24.60
CA SER A 371 -0.92 -7.81 -24.68
C SER A 371 -1.49 -8.17 -23.31
N ASP A 372 -1.53 -7.20 -22.42
CA ASP A 372 -2.14 -7.29 -21.09
C ASP A 372 -1.56 -8.41 -20.18
N THR A 373 -0.34 -8.85 -20.46
CA THR A 373 0.38 -9.87 -19.71
C THR A 373 1.62 -9.26 -19.06
N ALA A 374 1.71 -9.34 -17.73
CA ALA A 374 2.90 -8.88 -17.02
C ALA A 374 4.10 -9.76 -17.39
N PRO A 375 5.21 -9.19 -17.84
CA PRO A 375 6.42 -9.96 -18.13
C PRO A 375 7.03 -10.61 -16.89
N TYR A 376 6.85 -9.97 -15.72
CA TYR A 376 7.45 -10.39 -14.45
C TYR A 376 6.48 -10.18 -13.29
N SER A 377 6.80 -10.77 -12.14
CA SER A 377 6.13 -10.51 -10.87
C SER A 377 7.12 -10.62 -9.71
N SER A 378 6.82 -9.95 -8.61
CA SER A 378 7.57 -10.06 -7.37
C SER A 378 6.64 -10.25 -6.18
N THR A 379 7.17 -10.70 -5.05
CA THR A 379 6.46 -10.66 -3.78
C THR A 379 6.86 -9.42 -3.01
N ALA A 380 5.90 -8.75 -2.40
CA ALA A 380 6.13 -7.53 -1.66
C ALA A 380 5.39 -7.52 -0.33
N TRP A 381 6.05 -7.00 0.69
CA TRP A 381 5.47 -6.55 1.95
C TRP A 381 6.03 -5.17 2.23
N SER A 382 5.23 -4.14 2.03
CA SER A 382 5.69 -2.77 2.19
C SER A 382 4.54 -1.80 2.40
N PHE A 383 4.86 -0.64 2.95
CA PHE A 383 3.97 0.52 2.95
C PHE A 383 4.77 1.82 2.96
N ARG A 384 4.09 2.91 2.61
CA ARG A 384 4.67 4.25 2.57
C ARG A 384 3.61 5.33 2.75
N SER A 385 4.01 6.52 3.20
CA SER A 385 3.11 7.66 3.24
C SER A 385 2.75 8.13 1.82
N ILE A 386 1.48 8.45 1.65
CA ILE A 386 0.97 9.15 0.46
C ILE A 386 1.02 10.63 0.77
N GLN A 387 1.56 11.44 -0.15
CA GLN A 387 1.48 12.89 -0.04
C GLN A 387 0.01 13.30 -0.14
N SER A 388 -0.45 14.03 0.84
CA SER A 388 -1.85 14.32 1.11
C SER A 388 -2.60 14.94 -0.06
N GLY A 389 -3.52 14.17 -0.64
CA GLY A 389 -4.70 14.76 -1.26
C GLY A 389 -5.61 15.28 -0.14
N GLN A 390 -6.16 16.48 -0.30
CA GLN A 390 -7.15 16.99 0.63
C GLN A 390 -8.43 16.17 0.50
N LEU A 391 -8.79 15.41 1.52
CA LEU A 391 -10.16 14.94 1.66
C LEU A 391 -11.02 16.15 2.04
N GLY A 392 -11.64 16.76 1.03
CA GLY A 392 -12.24 18.10 1.09
C GLY A 392 -13.54 18.24 1.89
N ASN A 393 -13.70 17.62 3.05
CA ASN A 393 -14.98 17.61 3.77
C ASN A 393 -14.97 18.20 5.20
N GLY A 394 -13.99 19.00 5.58
CA GLY A 394 -13.95 19.55 6.95
C GLY A 394 -13.60 18.53 8.05
N CYS A 395 -13.59 17.23 7.74
CA CYS A 395 -13.20 16.16 8.66
C CYS A 395 -11.68 16.08 8.86
N ASN A 396 -10.93 16.90 8.16
CA ASN A 396 -9.46 16.92 8.13
C ASN A 396 -8.86 17.99 9.05
N ASN A 397 -9.63 18.56 9.97
CA ASN A 397 -9.17 19.66 10.82
C ASN A 397 -8.02 19.26 11.76
N ASP A 398 -7.81 17.96 11.96
CA ASP A 398 -6.63 17.42 12.63
C ASP A 398 -5.73 16.72 11.62
N SER A 399 -4.79 17.46 11.02
CA SER A 399 -3.77 16.91 10.12
C SER A 399 -2.63 16.22 10.89
N SER A 400 -2.71 16.16 12.22
CA SER A 400 -1.61 15.68 13.07
C SER A 400 -1.55 14.17 13.24
N THR A 401 -2.56 13.41 12.76
CA THR A 401 -2.65 11.97 12.98
C THR A 401 -2.76 11.18 11.67
N LEU A 402 -2.36 9.91 11.72
CA LEU A 402 -2.57 8.96 10.63
C LEU A 402 -4.07 8.65 10.50
N LYS A 403 -4.63 8.80 9.29
CA LYS A 403 -6.06 8.64 9.00
C LYS A 403 -6.41 7.26 8.45
N GLY A 404 -5.49 6.64 7.72
CA GLY A 404 -5.74 5.34 7.14
C GLY A 404 -4.55 4.73 6.42
N LEU A 405 -4.75 3.46 6.08
CA LEU A 405 -3.87 2.65 5.25
C LEU A 405 -4.73 2.03 4.16
N VAL A 406 -4.34 2.23 2.90
CA VAL A 406 -4.91 1.54 1.76
C VAL A 406 -3.87 0.60 1.17
N THR A 407 -4.25 -0.64 0.87
CA THR A 407 -3.32 -1.62 0.30
C THR A 407 -3.92 -2.32 -0.90
N THR A 408 -3.07 -2.65 -1.86
CA THR A 408 -3.44 -3.39 -3.07
C THR A 408 -2.23 -4.13 -3.63
N ASN A 409 -2.48 -5.17 -4.40
CA ASN A 409 -1.47 -5.86 -5.20
C ASN A 409 -1.44 -5.40 -6.67
N SER A 410 -2.19 -4.36 -7.04
CA SER A 410 -2.19 -3.81 -8.40
C SER A 410 -0.79 -3.33 -8.81
N ASN A 411 -0.49 -3.37 -10.10
CA ASN A 411 0.78 -2.82 -10.62
C ASN A 411 0.84 -1.29 -10.45
N MET A 412 -0.25 -0.58 -10.77
CA MET A 412 -0.39 0.87 -10.61
C MET A 412 -1.59 1.24 -9.75
N TYR A 413 -1.52 2.38 -9.08
CA TYR A 413 -2.60 2.97 -8.29
C TYR A 413 -2.48 4.49 -8.29
N VAL A 414 -3.59 5.18 -8.07
CA VAL A 414 -3.57 6.65 -7.94
C VAL A 414 -2.94 7.02 -6.60
N ALA A 415 -1.90 7.84 -6.62
CA ALA A 415 -1.13 8.24 -5.44
C ALA A 415 -1.85 9.30 -4.60
N SER A 416 -3.06 9.00 -4.19
CA SER A 416 -3.88 9.81 -3.30
C SER A 416 -4.60 8.93 -2.28
N PRO A 417 -5.09 9.49 -1.18
CA PRO A 417 -6.09 8.81 -0.37
C PRO A 417 -7.33 8.45 -1.20
N PRO A 418 -8.14 7.46 -0.78
CA PRO A 418 -9.43 7.24 -1.38
C PRO A 418 -10.26 8.53 -1.41
N VAL A 419 -10.92 8.82 -2.51
CA VAL A 419 -11.67 10.07 -2.71
C VAL A 419 -13.14 9.86 -2.35
N PHE A 420 -13.69 10.73 -1.50
CA PHE A 420 -15.09 10.67 -1.16
C PHE A 420 -15.97 11.26 -2.29
N ASN A 421 -16.77 10.38 -2.90
CA ASN A 421 -17.77 10.75 -3.91
C ASN A 421 -19.09 11.07 -3.22
N LYS A 422 -19.46 12.34 -3.17
CA LYS A 422 -20.69 12.81 -2.51
C LYS A 422 -21.96 12.31 -3.21
N ALA A 423 -21.94 12.16 -4.54
CA ALA A 423 -23.11 11.72 -5.30
C ALA A 423 -23.44 10.26 -5.02
N GLU A 424 -22.39 9.43 -4.92
CA GLU A 424 -22.49 7.99 -4.73
C GLU A 424 -22.40 7.58 -3.24
N GLN A 425 -22.09 8.53 -2.36
CA GLN A 425 -21.82 8.26 -0.94
C GLN A 425 -20.78 7.14 -0.76
N SER A 426 -19.68 7.24 -1.46
CA SER A 426 -18.63 6.21 -1.53
C SER A 426 -17.23 6.77 -1.38
N LEU A 427 -16.29 5.92 -0.95
CA LEU A 427 -14.86 6.15 -1.09
C LEU A 427 -14.37 5.42 -2.34
N ASP A 428 -13.94 6.17 -3.35
CA ASP A 428 -13.47 5.65 -4.62
C ASP A 428 -11.94 5.65 -4.67
N TYR A 429 -11.34 4.56 -5.17
CA TYR A 429 -9.91 4.40 -5.32
C TYR A 429 -9.57 3.73 -6.65
N GLN A 430 -8.66 4.32 -7.42
CA GLN A 430 -8.30 3.79 -8.73
C GLN A 430 -7.04 2.94 -8.64
N VAL A 431 -7.13 1.75 -9.24
CA VAL A 431 -6.03 0.78 -9.38
C VAL A 431 -6.04 0.18 -10.78
N THR A 432 -4.89 -0.23 -11.28
CA THR A 432 -4.82 -0.97 -12.54
C THR A 432 -3.65 -1.93 -12.55
N SER A 433 -3.77 -2.99 -13.34
CA SER A 433 -2.75 -4.02 -13.49
C SER A 433 -2.99 -4.78 -14.80
N PRO A 434 -1.96 -5.40 -15.39
CA PRO A 434 -2.17 -6.42 -16.42
C PRO A 434 -3.10 -7.54 -15.90
N HIS A 435 -3.93 -8.09 -16.79
CA HIS A 435 -4.86 -9.17 -16.44
C HIS A 435 -4.17 -10.52 -16.21
N PHE A 436 -3.00 -10.72 -16.80
CA PHE A 436 -2.30 -11.99 -16.76
C PHE A 436 -0.93 -11.87 -16.10
N LEU A 437 -0.57 -12.88 -15.33
CA LEU A 437 0.77 -13.07 -14.77
C LEU A 437 1.72 -13.66 -15.83
N PRO A 438 3.03 -13.72 -15.58
CA PRO A 438 4.02 -14.24 -16.54
C PRO A 438 3.76 -15.68 -16.99
N ASP A 439 3.09 -16.49 -16.20
CA ASP A 439 2.70 -17.88 -16.49
C ASP A 439 1.39 -17.99 -17.28
N GLY A 440 0.77 -16.85 -17.63
CA GLY A 440 -0.51 -16.79 -18.34
C GLY A 440 -1.74 -16.97 -17.44
N SER A 441 -1.57 -17.16 -16.15
CA SER A 441 -2.69 -17.23 -15.20
C SER A 441 -3.37 -15.86 -15.03
N VAL A 442 -4.68 -15.88 -14.77
CA VAL A 442 -5.43 -14.66 -14.52
C VAL A 442 -5.01 -14.06 -13.18
N PHE A 443 -4.52 -12.83 -13.21
CA PHE A 443 -4.14 -12.10 -12.01
C PHE A 443 -5.38 -11.64 -11.24
N LYS A 444 -5.44 -11.97 -9.96
CA LYS A 444 -6.54 -11.60 -9.06
C LYS A 444 -6.13 -10.46 -8.14
N GLY A 445 -6.98 -9.45 -8.13
CA GLY A 445 -6.81 -8.28 -7.31
C GLY A 445 -7.22 -8.50 -5.86
N ASN A 446 -6.49 -7.81 -4.96
CA ASN A 446 -6.91 -7.55 -3.60
C ASN A 446 -6.86 -6.05 -3.31
N TYR A 447 -7.69 -5.63 -2.40
CA TYR A 447 -7.77 -4.27 -1.88
C TYR A 447 -8.15 -4.33 -0.42
N ASN A 448 -7.42 -3.59 0.42
CA ASN A 448 -7.76 -3.44 1.83
C ASN A 448 -7.78 -1.95 2.17
N LEU A 449 -8.76 -1.57 2.96
CA LEU A 449 -8.88 -0.24 3.53
C LEU A 449 -8.92 -0.36 5.05
N VAL A 450 -7.95 0.21 5.71
CA VAL A 450 -7.95 0.42 7.15
C VAL A 450 -8.09 1.91 7.39
N ILE A 451 -9.19 2.32 8.00
CA ILE A 451 -9.52 3.74 8.19
C ILE A 451 -9.92 3.99 9.64
N ASN A 452 -9.47 5.11 10.19
CA ASN A 452 -9.90 5.53 11.52
C ASN A 452 -11.43 5.66 11.57
N SER A 453 -12.06 5.05 12.58
CA SER A 453 -13.51 4.94 12.66
C SER A 453 -14.19 6.30 12.79
N ASP A 454 -13.64 7.21 13.59
CA ASP A 454 -14.22 8.54 13.77
C ASP A 454 -14.07 9.38 12.50
N PHE A 455 -12.95 9.25 11.82
CA PHE A 455 -12.73 9.89 10.53
C PHE A 455 -13.70 9.36 9.46
N ALA A 456 -13.92 8.04 9.38
CA ALA A 456 -14.89 7.45 8.47
C ALA A 456 -16.31 7.94 8.78
N ARG A 457 -16.70 7.95 10.05
CA ARG A 457 -18.01 8.44 10.48
C ARG A 457 -18.21 9.92 10.15
N CYS A 458 -17.18 10.73 10.34
CA CYS A 458 -17.22 12.14 9.96
C CYS A 458 -17.46 12.33 8.44
N ILE A 459 -16.72 11.61 7.60
CA ILE A 459 -16.85 11.73 6.14
C ILE A 459 -18.25 11.37 5.65
N TYR A 460 -18.83 10.28 6.20
CA TYR A 460 -20.13 9.78 5.81
C TYR A 460 -21.29 10.43 6.58
N GLY A 461 -21.01 11.23 7.61
CA GLY A 461 -22.03 11.78 8.50
C GLY A 461 -22.73 10.74 9.38
N PHE A 462 -22.03 9.68 9.75
CA PHE A 462 -22.58 8.56 10.54
C PHE A 462 -22.55 8.85 12.04
N THR A 463 -23.41 8.13 12.77
CA THR A 463 -23.40 8.06 14.23
C THR A 463 -22.46 6.97 14.74
N GLN A 464 -22.51 6.64 16.04
CA GLN A 464 -21.74 5.52 16.62
C GLN A 464 -22.39 4.14 16.39
N ALA A 465 -23.50 4.06 15.65
CA ALA A 465 -24.13 2.77 15.31
C ALA A 465 -23.20 1.90 14.42
N PRO A 466 -23.41 0.58 14.38
CA PRO A 466 -22.63 -0.31 13.53
C PRO A 466 -22.66 0.11 12.06
N ILE A 467 -21.56 -0.15 11.38
CA ILE A 467 -21.36 0.15 9.95
C ILE A 467 -21.32 -1.18 9.18
N SER A 468 -21.98 -1.22 8.04
CA SER A 468 -21.86 -2.27 7.04
C SER A 468 -21.11 -1.74 5.82
N ALA A 469 -20.47 -2.61 5.06
CA ALA A 469 -19.72 -2.22 3.87
C ALA A 469 -20.04 -3.11 2.67
N THR A 470 -20.06 -2.50 1.50
CA THR A 470 -20.06 -3.17 0.21
C THR A 470 -18.93 -2.63 -0.64
N VAL A 471 -18.18 -3.50 -1.28
CA VAL A 471 -17.13 -3.10 -2.24
C VAL A 471 -17.57 -3.51 -3.62
N ALA A 472 -17.73 -2.54 -4.48
CA ALA A 472 -17.93 -2.71 -5.91
C ALA A 472 -16.63 -2.39 -6.64
N VAL A 473 -16.28 -3.23 -7.61
CA VAL A 473 -15.18 -2.99 -8.53
C VAL A 473 -15.80 -2.60 -9.87
N LEU A 474 -15.59 -1.34 -10.26
CA LEU A 474 -16.16 -0.79 -11.48
C LEU A 474 -15.12 -0.88 -12.61
N SER A 475 -15.45 -1.57 -13.68
CA SER A 475 -14.63 -1.63 -14.89
C SER A 475 -14.75 -0.33 -15.71
N ALA A 476 -13.83 -0.13 -16.66
CA ALA A 476 -13.82 1.06 -17.51
C ALA A 476 -15.10 1.19 -18.40
N ASP A 477 -15.75 0.07 -18.71
CA ASP A 477 -17.00 0.01 -19.46
C ASP A 477 -18.26 0.25 -18.60
N GLY A 478 -18.08 0.54 -17.29
CA GLY A 478 -19.17 0.73 -16.34
C GLY A 478 -19.75 -0.56 -15.76
N SER A 479 -19.27 -1.73 -16.17
CA SER A 479 -19.68 -2.99 -15.55
C SER A 479 -19.19 -3.05 -14.10
N SER A 480 -19.95 -3.71 -13.23
CA SER A 480 -19.64 -3.81 -11.80
C SER A 480 -19.45 -5.27 -11.39
N GLN A 481 -18.35 -5.54 -10.70
CA GLN A 481 -18.14 -6.79 -9.98
C GLN A 481 -18.29 -6.53 -8.49
N VAL A 482 -19.07 -7.35 -7.79
CA VAL A 482 -19.10 -7.34 -6.33
C VAL A 482 -17.95 -8.20 -5.83
N ALA A 483 -17.00 -7.58 -5.14
CA ALA A 483 -15.90 -8.31 -4.52
C ALA A 483 -16.36 -8.99 -3.23
N THR A 484 -15.74 -10.11 -2.89
CA THR A 484 -15.90 -10.71 -1.56
C THR A 484 -15.40 -9.70 -0.53
N THR A 485 -16.29 -9.28 0.36
CA THR A 485 -16.01 -8.19 1.31
C THR A 485 -16.08 -8.70 2.73
N VAL A 486 -15.07 -8.37 3.52
CA VAL A 486 -15.04 -8.57 4.97
C VAL A 486 -14.87 -7.21 5.65
N LEU A 487 -15.78 -6.87 6.55
CA LEU A 487 -15.68 -5.66 7.38
C LEU A 487 -15.55 -6.04 8.85
N ASN A 488 -14.62 -5.41 9.52
CA ASN A 488 -14.42 -5.52 10.97
C ASN A 488 -14.10 -4.14 11.56
N GLU A 489 -14.69 -3.80 12.70
CA GLU A 489 -14.32 -2.62 13.47
C GLU A 489 -13.69 -3.06 14.79
N LYS A 490 -12.44 -2.64 15.03
CA LYS A 490 -11.69 -2.98 16.25
C LYS A 490 -10.73 -1.85 16.63
N ASN A 491 -10.70 -1.50 17.90
CA ASN A 491 -9.79 -0.50 18.47
C ASN A 491 -9.87 0.86 17.76
N GLY A 492 -11.04 1.32 17.35
CA GLY A 492 -11.23 2.59 16.65
C GLY A 492 -10.81 2.58 15.18
N TRP A 493 -10.64 1.39 14.59
CA TRP A 493 -10.29 1.21 13.18
C TRP A 493 -11.29 0.31 12.47
N LEU A 494 -11.84 0.80 11.37
CA LEU A 494 -12.58 0.01 10.40
C LEU A 494 -11.58 -0.66 9.45
N ARG A 495 -11.73 -1.96 9.28
CA ARG A 495 -10.91 -2.79 8.38
C ARG A 495 -11.80 -3.43 7.35
N LEU A 496 -11.53 -3.16 6.10
CA LEU A 496 -12.27 -3.68 4.96
C LEU A 496 -11.31 -4.40 4.03
N SER A 497 -11.64 -5.62 3.65
CA SER A 497 -10.89 -6.40 2.65
C SER A 497 -11.81 -6.76 1.49
N ALA A 498 -11.31 -6.61 0.27
CA ALA A 498 -11.95 -7.04 -0.97
C ALA A 498 -10.96 -7.86 -1.80
N SER A 499 -11.38 -8.99 -2.31
CA SER A 499 -10.50 -9.92 -3.02
C SER A 499 -11.17 -10.59 -4.22
N ASN A 500 -10.36 -11.28 -5.04
CA ASN A 500 -10.78 -12.10 -6.16
C ASN A 500 -11.40 -11.34 -7.34
N PHE A 501 -11.23 -10.04 -7.44
CA PHE A 501 -11.63 -9.26 -8.61
C PHE A 501 -10.55 -9.31 -9.72
N THR A 502 -10.94 -8.96 -10.94
CA THR A 502 -10.01 -8.80 -12.07
C THR A 502 -9.77 -7.33 -12.36
N PHE A 503 -8.60 -7.01 -12.91
CA PHE A 503 -8.24 -5.66 -13.29
C PHE A 503 -8.74 -5.34 -14.72
N SER A 504 -9.51 -4.28 -14.87
CA SER A 504 -9.92 -3.73 -16.17
C SER A 504 -9.98 -2.21 -16.05
N ALA A 505 -8.87 -1.60 -15.61
CA ALA A 505 -8.79 -0.21 -15.15
C ALA A 505 -9.84 0.09 -14.05
N PRO A 506 -9.95 -0.73 -13.01
CA PRO A 506 -11.06 -0.66 -12.09
C PRO A 506 -10.99 0.54 -11.17
N THR A 507 -12.14 1.11 -10.92
CA THR A 507 -12.37 1.94 -9.73
C THR A 507 -12.91 1.04 -8.63
N ILE A 508 -12.20 0.99 -7.52
CA ILE A 508 -12.68 0.31 -6.31
C ILE A 508 -13.55 1.31 -5.57
N ARG A 509 -14.82 0.97 -5.45
CA ARG A 509 -15.83 1.78 -4.79
C ARG A 509 -16.25 1.15 -3.48
N VAL A 510 -15.95 1.82 -2.37
CA VAL A 510 -16.34 1.40 -1.04
C VAL A 510 -17.59 2.17 -0.62
N LEU A 511 -18.70 1.47 -0.46
CA LEU A 511 -19.94 2.00 0.09
C LEU A 511 -20.03 1.57 1.56
N LEU A 512 -19.99 2.53 2.46
CA LEU A 512 -20.30 2.29 3.86
C LEU A 512 -21.77 2.65 4.07
N THR A 513 -22.48 1.81 4.80
CA THR A 513 -23.86 2.04 5.18
C THR A 513 -24.00 1.85 6.68
N GLN A 514 -24.96 2.54 7.27
CA GLN A 514 -25.30 2.42 8.66
C GLN A 514 -26.77 2.00 8.74
N GLU A 515 -27.09 1.02 9.59
CA GLU A 515 -28.47 0.70 9.89
C GLU A 515 -29.17 2.00 10.35
N ALA A 516 -30.29 2.34 9.70
CA ALA A 516 -31.09 3.45 10.15
C ALA A 516 -31.41 3.19 11.64
N LYS A 517 -31.06 4.17 12.49
CA LYS A 517 -31.53 4.13 13.88
C LYS A 517 -33.02 3.80 13.81
N PRO A 518 -33.52 2.73 14.45
CA PRO A 518 -34.95 2.46 14.43
C PRO A 518 -35.60 3.78 14.83
N THR A 519 -36.34 4.37 13.89
CA THR A 519 -37.13 5.56 14.16
C THR A 519 -37.83 5.21 15.44
N PRO A 520 -37.64 5.95 16.56
CA PRO A 520 -38.36 5.64 17.77
C PRO A 520 -39.78 5.55 17.30
N GLU A 521 -40.36 4.34 17.38
CA GLU A 521 -41.77 4.13 17.08
C GLU A 521 -42.43 5.31 17.78
N PRO A 522 -43.13 6.21 17.04
CA PRO A 522 -43.60 7.44 17.66
C PRO A 522 -44.26 6.95 18.93
N GLU A 523 -43.75 7.35 20.11
CA GLU A 523 -44.42 7.14 21.36
C GLU A 523 -45.86 7.51 21.04
N MET A 524 -46.71 6.53 20.86
CA MET A 524 -48.12 6.76 20.80
C MET A 524 -48.39 7.45 22.12
N THR A 525 -48.24 8.78 22.11
CA THR A 525 -48.94 9.59 23.07
C THR A 525 -50.33 9.09 22.96
N THR A 526 -50.68 8.24 23.90
CA THR A 526 -52.03 7.86 24.21
C THR A 526 -52.75 9.18 24.58
N GLN A 527 -52.98 10.02 23.55
CA GLN A 527 -54.16 10.84 23.60
C GLN A 527 -55.30 9.82 23.73
N ALA A 528 -55.76 9.69 24.95
CA ALA A 528 -56.97 8.95 25.26
C ALA A 528 -58.03 9.38 24.23
N ALA A 529 -58.19 8.58 23.18
CA ALA A 529 -59.32 8.73 22.29
C ALA A 529 -60.54 8.75 23.20
N PRO A 530 -61.50 9.71 23.03
CA PRO A 530 -62.66 9.78 23.87
C PRO A 530 -63.26 8.40 23.84
N GLN A 531 -63.26 7.70 24.99
CA GLN A 531 -63.87 6.38 25.16
C GLN A 531 -65.35 6.57 24.81
N SER A 532 -65.76 6.14 23.63
CA SER A 532 -67.13 5.94 23.31
C SER A 532 -67.65 4.98 24.36
N LYS A 533 -68.51 5.49 25.29
CA LYS A 533 -69.10 4.71 26.32
C LYS A 533 -70.01 3.64 25.65
N VAL A 534 -69.45 2.48 25.38
CA VAL A 534 -70.24 1.32 24.93
C VAL A 534 -71.24 1.04 26.01
N LYS A 535 -72.51 1.34 25.72
CA LYS A 535 -73.61 1.17 26.63
C LYS A 535 -73.69 -0.31 26.93
N ARG A 536 -73.25 -0.75 28.11
CA ARG A 536 -73.36 -2.13 28.55
C ARG A 536 -74.79 -2.37 28.98
N ILE A 537 -75.43 -3.34 28.37
CA ILE A 537 -76.78 -3.79 28.70
C ILE A 537 -76.64 -4.97 29.66
N THR A 538 -77.36 -4.91 30.81
CA THR A 538 -77.39 -5.97 31.80
C THR A 538 -78.71 -6.70 31.69
N ILE A 539 -78.68 -8.02 31.54
CA ILE A 539 -79.86 -8.88 31.53
C ILE A 539 -79.77 -9.92 32.63
N THR A 540 -80.90 -10.29 33.18
CA THR A 540 -81.01 -11.39 34.14
C THR A 540 -81.62 -12.60 33.43
N CYS A 541 -81.01 -13.76 33.57
CA CYS A 541 -81.46 -15.04 33.01
C CYS A 541 -81.75 -15.99 34.13
N ALA A 542 -82.93 -16.75 34.03
CA ALA A 542 -83.33 -17.71 35.03
C ALA A 542 -83.55 -19.10 34.44
N LYS A 543 -83.19 -20.14 35.22
CA LYS A 543 -83.52 -21.56 34.98
C LYS A 543 -84.03 -22.16 36.28
N GLY A 544 -85.36 -22.31 36.40
CA GLY A 544 -85.96 -22.68 37.65
C GLY A 544 -85.71 -21.62 38.74
N LYS A 545 -85.28 -22.01 39.91
CA LYS A 545 -84.91 -21.09 41.00
C LYS A 545 -83.54 -20.40 40.86
N LEU A 546 -82.76 -20.77 39.85
CA LEU A 546 -81.39 -20.19 39.61
C LEU A 546 -81.51 -18.97 38.74
N LYS A 547 -80.92 -17.83 39.20
CA LYS A 547 -80.78 -16.56 38.44
C LYS A 547 -79.34 -16.25 38.20
N LYS A 548 -78.98 -15.74 36.96
CA LYS A 548 -77.66 -15.32 36.56
C LYS A 548 -77.74 -13.99 35.80
N THR A 549 -76.97 -13.00 36.25
CA THR A 549 -76.93 -11.67 35.63
C THR A 549 -75.74 -11.59 34.70
N LEU A 550 -75.94 -11.11 33.46
CA LEU A 550 -74.90 -10.95 32.40
C LEU A 550 -74.89 -9.52 31.91
N SER A 551 -73.70 -8.94 31.79
CA SER A 551 -73.53 -7.56 31.33
C SER A 551 -72.56 -7.54 30.19
N SER A 552 -72.99 -7.17 28.99
CA SER A 552 -72.17 -7.00 27.78
C SER A 552 -72.82 -6.01 26.80
N SER A 553 -72.20 -5.72 25.68
CA SER A 553 -72.78 -4.88 24.63
C SER A 553 -74.02 -5.56 23.97
N ASN A 554 -74.12 -6.89 23.97
CA ASN A 554 -75.21 -7.65 23.44
C ASN A 554 -75.39 -8.98 24.24
N PRO A 555 -75.91 -8.93 25.48
CA PRO A 555 -75.96 -10.12 26.33
C PRO A 555 -77.03 -11.09 25.87
N LYS A 556 -76.70 -12.37 25.78
CA LYS A 556 -77.58 -13.48 25.48
C LYS A 556 -77.55 -14.47 26.63
N CYS A 557 -78.73 -15.03 26.97
CA CYS A 557 -78.82 -16.05 28.02
C CYS A 557 -78.15 -17.35 27.57
N PRO A 558 -77.41 -18.03 28.45
CA PRO A 558 -76.81 -19.34 28.16
C PRO A 558 -77.90 -20.39 27.91
N ASN A 559 -77.54 -21.48 27.22
CA ASN A 559 -78.44 -22.56 26.90
C ASN A 559 -79.15 -23.09 28.14
N GLY A 560 -80.45 -23.14 28.06
CA GLY A 560 -81.32 -23.61 29.12
C GLY A 560 -81.82 -22.52 30.12
N TYR A 561 -81.35 -21.24 29.93
CA TYR A 561 -81.84 -20.09 30.70
C TYR A 561 -82.76 -19.21 29.85
N LYS A 562 -83.78 -18.68 30.43
CA LYS A 562 -84.64 -17.68 29.79
C LYS A 562 -84.39 -16.30 30.41
N LYS A 563 -84.48 -15.27 29.61
CA LYS A 563 -84.40 -13.89 30.07
C LYS A 563 -85.59 -13.57 30.93
N VAL A 564 -85.32 -13.08 32.13
CA VAL A 564 -86.36 -12.53 33.01
C VAL A 564 -86.18 -11.03 33.12
N ALA A 565 -87.25 -10.28 33.12
CA ALA A 565 -87.21 -8.82 33.02
C ALA A 565 -86.35 -8.15 34.10
#